data_c68b6da7b14530810ec59ca573fa9314
#
_entry.id   c68b6da7b14530810ec59ca573fa9314
#
_cell.length_a   1.000
_cell.length_b   1.000
_cell.length_c   1.000
_cell.angle_alpha   90.00
_cell.angle_beta   90.00
_cell.angle_gamma   90.00
#
_symmetry.space_group_name_H-M   'P 1'
#
loop_
_entity.id
_entity.type
_entity.pdbx_description
1 polymer ?
#
loop_
_entity_poly.entity_id
_entity_poly.type
_entity_poly.pdbx_seq_one_letter_code
_entity_poly.pdbx_strand_id
1 'polypeptide(L)'
;AEFDRALNTPGFVGGFVCGSINGEFLDDMKYWPVLELAESRNVPIYLHPEFPLSQMQQAYFKGREELAGPEWGFMVDASCHFMRLLTAGVFDRFPKLKIILGHLGESIPYNLDRINNRLRAYARDKGLKRSPAEYMRENMVVTTSGNFSYPSFLCALGTLGIDNVLFSVDWPFESNKVAVDFLKHLPVNQPDMEKVAYKNAARVLNLKGF
;
A
#
# COMPACT_ATOMS: atom_id res chain seq x y z
N ALA A 1 10.77 17.76 9.88
CA ALA A 1 11.66 18.73 9.22
C ALA A 1 12.05 18.26 7.80
N GLU A 2 12.74 17.09 7.61
CA GLU A 2 13.25 16.69 6.28
C GLU A 2 12.15 16.38 5.28
N PHE A 3 11.10 15.68 5.67
CA PHE A 3 9.97 15.39 4.76
C PHE A 3 9.29 16.69 4.29
N ASP A 4 9.10 17.67 5.17
CA ASP A 4 8.55 18.97 4.78
C ASP A 4 9.50 19.74 3.84
N ARG A 5 10.80 19.69 4.10
CA ARG A 5 11.82 20.27 3.21
C ARG A 5 11.76 19.64 1.82
N ALA A 6 11.68 18.30 1.75
CA ALA A 6 11.57 17.58 0.49
C ALA A 6 10.30 17.97 -0.29
N LEU A 7 9.15 18.01 0.37
CA LEU A 7 7.87 18.38 -0.26
C LEU A 7 7.83 19.84 -0.76
N ASN A 8 8.70 20.72 -0.27
CA ASN A 8 8.87 22.08 -0.78
C ASN A 8 9.85 22.14 -1.98
N THR A 9 10.48 21.02 -2.34
CA THR A 9 11.35 20.91 -3.52
C THR A 9 10.53 20.42 -4.71
N PRO A 10 10.58 21.09 -5.88
CA PRO A 10 9.84 20.66 -7.06
C PRO A 10 10.15 19.21 -7.44
N GLY A 11 9.09 18.44 -7.73
CA GLY A 11 9.20 17.04 -8.15
C GLY A 11 9.00 16.02 -7.03
N PHE A 12 9.01 16.40 -5.76
CA PHE A 12 8.65 15.52 -4.65
C PHE A 12 7.13 15.52 -4.43
N VAL A 13 6.51 14.34 -4.53
CA VAL A 13 5.04 14.18 -4.52
C VAL A 13 4.55 13.20 -3.47
N GLY A 14 5.39 12.74 -2.56
CA GLY A 14 5.03 11.78 -1.51
C GLY A 14 6.22 11.33 -0.68
N GLY A 15 5.98 10.45 0.26
CA GLY A 15 6.98 9.77 1.06
C GLY A 15 7.12 8.30 0.67
N PHE A 16 8.32 7.76 0.79
CA PHE A 16 8.61 6.34 0.56
C PHE A 16 9.26 5.76 1.82
N VAL A 17 8.69 4.70 2.36
CA VAL A 17 9.14 4.05 3.58
C VAL A 17 9.35 2.57 3.30
N CYS A 18 10.57 2.06 3.55
CA CYS A 18 10.90 0.65 3.43
C CYS A 18 10.81 -0.01 4.81
N GLY A 19 9.94 -1.00 4.93
CA GLY A 19 9.80 -1.84 6.10
C GLY A 19 9.62 -1.09 7.42
N SER A 20 10.23 -1.63 8.48
CA SER A 20 10.25 -1.02 9.80
C SER A 20 11.43 -0.06 9.98
N ILE A 21 11.27 0.95 10.83
CA ILE A 21 12.32 1.91 11.18
C ILE A 21 12.94 1.44 12.50
N ASN A 22 14.11 0.80 12.44
CA ASN A 22 14.79 0.21 13.62
C ASN A 22 13.87 -0.74 14.42
N GLY A 23 13.04 -1.54 13.74
CA GLY A 23 12.11 -2.46 14.39
C GLY A 23 10.78 -1.84 14.83
N GLU A 24 10.55 -0.59 14.51
CA GLU A 24 9.32 0.13 14.80
C GLU A 24 8.57 0.49 13.53
N PHE A 25 7.26 0.63 13.63
CA PHE A 25 6.37 0.90 12.50
C PHE A 25 5.71 2.28 12.63
N LEU A 26 5.19 2.81 11.54
CA LEU A 26 4.57 4.15 11.51
C LEU A 26 3.28 4.27 12.36
N ASP A 27 2.75 3.19 12.92
CA ASP A 27 1.65 3.22 13.87
C ASP A 27 2.05 3.78 15.25
N ASP A 28 3.34 3.80 15.59
CA ASP A 28 3.82 4.47 16.79
C ASP A 28 3.58 5.99 16.68
N MET A 29 2.97 6.56 17.72
CA MET A 29 2.57 7.97 17.76
C MET A 29 3.72 8.96 17.52
N LYS A 30 4.97 8.58 17.79
CA LYS A 30 6.14 9.43 17.51
C LYS A 30 6.34 9.71 16.01
N TYR A 31 5.81 8.82 15.12
CA TYR A 31 5.86 9.00 13.67
C TYR A 31 4.61 9.72 13.11
N TRP A 32 3.56 9.92 13.91
CA TRP A 32 2.34 10.59 13.46
C TRP A 32 2.53 11.99 12.88
N PRO A 33 3.51 12.80 13.32
CA PRO A 33 3.80 14.08 12.65
C PRO A 33 4.16 13.95 11.16
N VAL A 34 4.73 12.81 10.74
CA VAL A 34 4.99 12.52 9.31
C VAL A 34 3.69 12.24 8.57
N LEU A 35 2.78 11.48 9.18
CA LEU A 35 1.47 11.13 8.62
C LEU A 35 0.56 12.37 8.54
N GLU A 36 0.58 13.22 9.57
CA GLU A 36 -0.14 14.50 9.60
C GLU A 36 0.34 15.44 8.49
N LEU A 37 1.65 15.52 8.28
CA LEU A 37 2.22 16.30 7.20
C LEU A 37 1.79 15.76 5.83
N ALA A 38 1.85 14.44 5.62
CA ALA A 38 1.42 13.81 4.38
C ALA A 38 -0.06 14.13 4.07
N GLU A 39 -0.95 13.98 5.06
CA GLU A 39 -2.36 14.32 4.90
C GLU A 39 -2.55 15.80 4.60
N SER A 40 -1.93 16.69 5.36
CA SER A 40 -2.08 18.16 5.21
C SER A 40 -1.59 18.66 3.86
N ARG A 41 -0.58 18.03 3.29
CA ARG A 41 -0.03 18.32 1.96
C ARG A 41 -0.77 17.57 0.84
N ASN A 42 -1.72 16.69 1.19
CA ASN A 42 -2.45 15.81 0.26
C ASN A 42 -1.48 14.98 -0.61
N VAL A 43 -0.48 14.38 0.02
CA VAL A 43 0.49 13.49 -0.63
C VAL A 43 0.46 12.10 0.01
N PRO A 44 0.67 11.01 -0.74
CA PRO A 44 0.65 9.67 -0.19
C PRO A 44 1.98 9.31 0.51
N ILE A 45 1.88 8.26 1.34
CA ILE A 45 3.04 7.50 1.81
C ILE A 45 3.03 6.15 1.08
N TYR A 46 4.11 5.80 0.41
CA TYR A 46 4.34 4.48 -0.15
C TYR A 46 5.02 3.60 0.91
N LEU A 47 4.36 2.50 1.28
CA LEU A 47 4.97 1.47 2.11
C LEU A 47 5.56 0.39 1.19
N HIS A 48 6.87 0.38 1.09
CA HIS A 48 7.60 -0.68 0.41
C HIS A 48 7.99 -1.75 1.42
N PRO A 49 7.88 -3.03 1.09
CA PRO A 49 8.34 -4.09 1.98
C PRO A 49 9.85 -4.06 2.20
N GLU A 50 10.26 -4.67 3.29
CA GLU A 50 11.66 -4.97 3.63
C GLU A 50 11.70 -6.39 4.18
N PHE A 51 12.91 -6.93 4.39
CA PHE A 51 13.03 -8.17 5.13
C PHE A 51 12.34 -8.05 6.49
N PRO A 52 11.46 -8.98 6.87
CA PRO A 52 10.83 -8.97 8.18
C PRO A 52 11.88 -8.92 9.30
N LEU A 53 11.49 -8.43 10.46
CA LEU A 53 12.37 -8.34 11.63
C LEU A 53 13.10 -9.67 11.86
N SER A 54 14.36 -9.60 12.31
CA SER A 54 15.21 -10.78 12.51
C SER A 54 14.57 -11.83 13.43
N GLN A 55 13.80 -11.40 14.43
CA GLN A 55 13.04 -12.29 15.31
C GLN A 55 12.00 -13.10 14.55
N MET A 56 11.31 -12.47 13.60
CA MET A 56 10.34 -13.14 12.74
C MET A 56 11.02 -14.11 11.78
N GLN A 57 12.14 -13.69 11.18
CA GLN A 57 12.93 -14.55 10.31
C GLN A 57 13.38 -15.81 11.06
N GLN A 58 13.92 -15.66 12.26
CA GLN A 58 14.33 -16.77 13.11
C GLN A 58 13.17 -17.70 13.51
N ALA A 59 12.00 -17.14 13.78
CA ALA A 59 10.85 -17.90 14.23
C ALA A 59 10.15 -18.67 13.10
N TYR A 60 10.02 -18.06 11.91
CA TYR A 60 9.20 -18.61 10.82
C TYR A 60 10.02 -19.17 9.65
N PHE A 61 11.22 -18.63 9.39
CA PHE A 61 11.97 -18.93 8.17
C PHE A 61 13.29 -19.69 8.42
N LYS A 62 13.59 -20.04 9.68
CA LYS A 62 14.80 -20.80 10.00
C LYS A 62 14.84 -22.13 9.21
N GLY A 63 15.91 -22.32 8.42
CA GLY A 63 16.07 -23.46 7.51
C GLY A 63 15.27 -23.33 6.20
N ARG A 64 14.68 -22.15 5.95
CA ARG A 64 14.01 -21.74 4.72
C ARG A 64 14.18 -20.23 4.54
N GLU A 65 15.41 -19.77 4.63
CA GLU A 65 15.77 -18.35 4.64
C GLU A 65 15.38 -17.65 3.34
N GLU A 66 15.27 -18.41 2.24
CA GLU A 66 14.76 -17.93 0.94
C GLU A 66 13.34 -17.35 1.03
N LEU A 67 12.53 -17.77 2.01
CA LEU A 67 11.18 -17.25 2.20
C LEU A 67 11.14 -15.87 2.87
N ALA A 68 12.25 -15.36 3.38
CA ALA A 68 12.26 -14.06 4.04
C ALA A 68 12.20 -12.87 3.06
N GLY A 69 12.55 -13.10 1.81
CA GLY A 69 12.62 -12.10 0.74
C GLY A 69 11.29 -11.87 0.00
N PRO A 70 11.41 -11.42 -1.27
CA PRO A 70 10.26 -11.09 -2.11
C PRO A 70 9.34 -12.28 -2.41
N GLU A 71 9.83 -13.51 -2.25
CA GLU A 71 9.04 -14.72 -2.46
C GLU A 71 7.86 -14.81 -1.49
N TRP A 72 8.01 -14.33 -0.24
CA TRP A 72 6.96 -14.41 0.78
C TRP A 72 7.06 -13.36 1.89
N GLY A 73 8.24 -13.17 2.47
CA GLY A 73 8.43 -12.34 3.66
C GLY A 73 8.08 -10.87 3.45
N PHE A 74 8.36 -10.34 2.27
CA PHE A 74 8.04 -8.97 1.90
C PHE A 74 6.52 -8.72 1.93
N MET A 75 5.72 -9.64 1.38
CA MET A 75 4.27 -9.57 1.46
C MET A 75 3.78 -9.52 2.91
N VAL A 76 4.37 -10.30 3.79
CA VAL A 76 3.99 -10.34 5.22
C VAL A 76 4.36 -9.03 5.90
N ASP A 77 5.55 -8.48 5.63
CA ASP A 77 6.02 -7.23 6.23
C ASP A 77 5.12 -6.04 5.87
N ALA A 78 4.91 -5.79 4.58
CA ALA A 78 4.10 -4.66 4.12
C ALA A 78 2.62 -4.81 4.52
N SER A 79 2.05 -6.02 4.43
CA SER A 79 0.69 -6.28 4.91
C SER A 79 0.55 -6.00 6.41
N CYS A 80 1.51 -6.45 7.21
CA CYS A 80 1.52 -6.22 8.64
C CYS A 80 1.61 -4.73 8.96
N HIS A 81 2.49 -3.99 8.28
CA HIS A 81 2.65 -2.55 8.48
C HIS A 81 1.33 -1.80 8.23
N PHE A 82 0.65 -2.06 7.10
CA PHE A 82 -0.64 -1.45 6.81
C PHE A 82 -1.70 -1.82 7.86
N MET A 83 -1.78 -3.09 8.26
CA MET A 83 -2.74 -3.56 9.26
C MET A 83 -2.49 -2.93 10.63
N ARG A 84 -1.24 -2.65 10.99
CA ARG A 84 -0.88 -1.91 12.21
C ARG A 84 -1.40 -0.48 12.16
N LEU A 85 -1.23 0.24 11.05
CA LEU A 85 -1.79 1.60 10.88
C LEU A 85 -3.31 1.61 11.07
N LEU A 86 -4.00 0.64 10.46
CA LEU A 86 -5.44 0.50 10.56
C LEU A 86 -5.87 0.28 12.00
N THR A 87 -5.28 -0.70 12.69
CA THR A 87 -5.68 -1.11 14.04
C THR A 87 -5.27 -0.11 15.12
N ALA A 88 -4.25 0.71 14.87
CA ALA A 88 -3.86 1.82 15.74
C ALA A 88 -4.78 3.06 15.63
N GLY A 89 -5.75 3.06 14.69
CA GLY A 89 -6.66 4.20 14.49
C GLY A 89 -6.04 5.37 13.72
N VAL A 90 -4.94 5.13 13.01
CA VAL A 90 -4.26 6.17 12.20
C VAL A 90 -5.24 6.81 11.21
N PHE A 91 -6.07 6.01 10.55
CA PHE A 91 -7.02 6.51 9.55
C PHE A 91 -8.25 7.22 10.16
N ASP A 92 -8.48 7.09 11.46
CA ASP A 92 -9.45 7.94 12.17
C ASP A 92 -8.89 9.31 12.50
N ARG A 93 -7.59 9.37 12.78
CA ARG A 93 -6.86 10.60 13.06
C ARG A 93 -6.53 11.36 11.79
N PHE A 94 -6.21 10.63 10.70
CA PHE A 94 -5.83 11.15 9.39
C PHE A 94 -6.72 10.53 8.30
N PRO A 95 -8.00 10.94 8.18
CA PRO A 95 -8.97 10.25 7.32
C PRO A 95 -8.70 10.40 5.82
N LYS A 96 -7.96 11.42 5.39
CA LYS A 96 -7.61 11.65 3.99
C LYS A 96 -6.28 11.06 3.58
N LEU A 97 -5.48 10.56 4.55
CA LEU A 97 -4.19 9.96 4.28
C LEU A 97 -4.33 8.79 3.31
N LYS A 98 -3.49 8.76 2.28
CA LYS A 98 -3.38 7.63 1.35
C LYS A 98 -2.09 6.88 1.59
N ILE A 99 -2.22 5.56 1.73
CA ILE A 99 -1.10 4.63 1.79
C ILE A 99 -1.09 3.84 0.49
N ILE A 100 0.05 3.84 -0.18
CA ILE A 100 0.28 3.03 -1.39
C ILE A 100 1.00 1.75 -0.97
N LEU A 101 0.49 0.60 -1.42
CA LEU A 101 1.16 -0.69 -1.34
C LEU A 101 1.50 -1.20 -2.74
N GLY A 102 2.64 -1.81 -2.89
CA GLY A 102 3.04 -2.52 -4.11
C GLY A 102 2.24 -3.80 -4.35
N HIS A 103 2.62 -4.55 -5.39
CA HIS A 103 2.30 -5.96 -5.64
C HIS A 103 0.80 -6.28 -5.54
N LEU A 104 -0.06 -5.35 -6.05
CA LEU A 104 -1.52 -5.41 -5.97
C LEU A 104 -2.06 -5.49 -4.53
N GLY A 105 -1.35 -4.84 -3.57
CA GLY A 105 -1.77 -4.75 -2.18
C GLY A 105 -1.38 -5.96 -1.34
N GLU A 106 -0.36 -6.67 -1.79
CA GLU A 106 0.19 -7.83 -1.08
C GLU A 106 -0.87 -8.93 -0.89
N SER A 107 -1.12 -9.37 0.34
CA SER A 107 -2.15 -10.35 0.64
C SER A 107 -3.50 -9.74 1.06
N ILE A 108 -3.58 -8.42 1.21
CA ILE A 108 -4.74 -7.77 1.84
C ILE A 108 -6.02 -7.87 0.99
N PRO A 109 -6.02 -7.55 -0.32
CA PRO A 109 -7.24 -7.62 -1.12
C PRO A 109 -7.88 -9.01 -1.13
N TYR A 110 -7.08 -10.06 -1.25
CA TYR A 110 -7.55 -11.44 -1.21
C TYR A 110 -8.21 -11.79 0.14
N ASN A 111 -7.70 -11.25 1.23
CA ASN A 111 -8.17 -11.53 2.59
C ASN A 111 -9.15 -10.49 3.13
N LEU A 112 -9.59 -9.50 2.34
CA LEU A 112 -10.37 -8.34 2.82
C LEU A 112 -11.61 -8.76 3.62
N ASP A 113 -12.43 -9.68 3.14
CA ASP A 113 -13.64 -10.12 3.84
C ASP A 113 -13.31 -10.86 5.14
N ARG A 114 -12.28 -11.70 5.13
CA ARG A 114 -11.82 -12.39 6.33
C ARG A 114 -11.34 -11.40 7.39
N ILE A 115 -10.51 -10.44 6.97
CA ILE A 115 -9.99 -9.37 7.85
C ILE A 115 -11.17 -8.56 8.41
N ASN A 116 -12.07 -8.10 7.55
CA ASN A 116 -13.23 -7.31 7.94
C ASN A 116 -14.09 -8.04 8.98
N ASN A 117 -14.41 -9.30 8.72
CA ASN A 117 -15.26 -10.09 9.61
C ASN A 117 -14.59 -10.38 10.96
N ARG A 118 -13.29 -10.68 10.97
CA ARG A 118 -12.56 -11.02 12.20
C ARG A 118 -12.19 -9.81 13.04
N LEU A 119 -11.84 -8.69 12.42
CA LEU A 119 -11.48 -7.47 13.13
C LEU A 119 -12.69 -6.59 13.47
N ARG A 120 -13.90 -6.88 12.98
CA ARG A 120 -15.07 -6.02 13.19
C ARG A 120 -15.39 -5.80 14.66
N ALA A 121 -15.35 -6.85 15.47
CA ALA A 121 -15.58 -6.75 16.92
C ALA A 121 -14.47 -5.92 17.58
N TYR A 122 -13.22 -6.23 17.27
CA TYR A 122 -12.06 -5.48 17.76
C TYR A 122 -12.15 -3.99 17.39
N ALA A 123 -12.46 -3.66 16.13
CA ALA A 123 -12.58 -2.29 15.67
C ALA A 123 -13.62 -1.51 16.50
N ARG A 124 -14.79 -2.12 16.72
CA ARG A 124 -15.84 -1.54 17.57
C ARG A 124 -15.37 -1.35 19.00
N ASP A 125 -14.75 -2.35 19.59
CA ASP A 125 -14.31 -2.34 21.00
C ASP A 125 -13.18 -1.32 21.25
N LYS A 126 -12.37 -1.05 20.22
CA LYS A 126 -11.37 0.02 20.22
C LYS A 126 -11.92 1.39 19.83
N GLY A 127 -13.20 1.49 19.50
CA GLY A 127 -13.84 2.75 19.14
C GLY A 127 -13.45 3.28 17.75
N LEU A 128 -12.99 2.40 16.84
CA LEU A 128 -12.73 2.78 15.46
C LEU A 128 -14.03 3.17 14.76
N LYS A 129 -14.02 4.25 13.99
CA LYS A 129 -15.21 4.87 13.41
C LYS A 129 -15.76 4.14 12.20
N ARG A 130 -14.93 3.36 11.50
CA ARG A 130 -15.23 2.64 10.27
C ARG A 130 -14.88 1.16 10.39
N SER A 131 -15.47 0.34 9.55
CA SER A 131 -15.06 -1.06 9.43
C SER A 131 -13.67 -1.19 8.78
N PRO A 132 -12.94 -2.29 9.01
CA PRO A 132 -11.67 -2.53 8.33
C PRO A 132 -11.76 -2.42 6.80
N ALA A 133 -12.84 -2.91 6.20
CA ALA A 133 -13.05 -2.84 4.75
C ALA A 133 -13.22 -1.39 4.25
N GLU A 134 -13.90 -0.53 5.02
CA GLU A 134 -14.04 0.89 4.68
C GLU A 134 -12.70 1.61 4.73
N TYR A 135 -11.87 1.41 5.76
CA TYR A 135 -10.53 1.96 5.82
C TYR A 135 -9.67 1.51 4.62
N MET A 136 -9.71 0.22 4.27
CA MET A 136 -8.95 -0.29 3.13
C MET A 136 -9.38 0.36 1.81
N ARG A 137 -10.70 0.50 1.56
CA ARG A 137 -11.19 1.12 0.33
C ARG A 137 -10.93 2.61 0.27
N GLU A 138 -10.93 3.29 1.41
CA GLU A 138 -10.75 4.74 1.45
C GLU A 138 -9.28 5.18 1.54
N ASN A 139 -8.45 4.44 2.27
CA ASN A 139 -7.09 4.86 2.59
C ASN A 139 -5.99 4.07 1.87
N MET A 140 -6.29 2.88 1.32
CA MET A 140 -5.32 2.05 0.60
C MET A 140 -5.42 2.25 -0.91
N VAL A 141 -4.28 2.43 -1.53
CA VAL A 141 -4.08 2.45 -2.97
C VAL A 141 -3.04 1.38 -3.29
N VAL A 142 -3.18 0.67 -4.41
CA VAL A 142 -2.25 -0.41 -4.76
C VAL A 142 -1.62 -0.19 -6.12
N THR A 143 -0.42 -0.72 -6.31
CA THR A 143 0.26 -0.69 -7.61
C THR A 143 0.43 -2.09 -8.19
N THR A 144 0.55 -2.19 -9.51
CA THR A 144 0.81 -3.47 -10.21
C THR A 144 2.25 -3.94 -10.11
N SER A 145 3.15 -3.16 -9.48
CA SER A 145 4.58 -3.49 -9.39
C SER A 145 4.79 -4.95 -8.99
N GLY A 146 5.66 -5.65 -9.70
CA GLY A 146 6.06 -7.02 -9.39
C GLY A 146 4.96 -8.09 -9.47
N ASN A 147 3.70 -7.74 -9.78
CA ASN A 147 2.60 -8.70 -9.83
C ASN A 147 1.72 -8.49 -11.07
N PHE A 148 2.10 -9.11 -12.19
CA PHE A 148 1.41 -8.99 -13.48
C PHE A 148 0.43 -10.17 -13.69
N SER A 149 -0.36 -10.47 -12.66
CA SER A 149 -1.34 -11.55 -12.64
C SER A 149 -2.77 -11.00 -12.80
N TYR A 150 -3.50 -11.43 -13.83
CA TYR A 150 -4.90 -11.03 -14.01
C TYR A 150 -5.81 -11.46 -12.87
N PRO A 151 -5.71 -12.68 -12.29
CA PRO A 151 -6.48 -13.04 -11.11
C PRO A 151 -6.23 -12.10 -9.93
N SER A 152 -4.97 -11.75 -9.66
CA SER A 152 -4.61 -10.82 -8.58
C SER A 152 -5.15 -9.41 -8.84
N PHE A 153 -5.05 -8.94 -10.09
CA PHE A 153 -5.62 -7.66 -10.51
C PHE A 153 -7.14 -7.63 -10.34
N LEU A 154 -7.85 -8.67 -10.79
CA LEU A 154 -9.30 -8.76 -10.63
C LEU A 154 -9.73 -8.83 -9.15
N CYS A 155 -8.94 -9.48 -8.31
CA CYS A 155 -9.15 -9.47 -6.87
C CYS A 155 -9.01 -8.04 -6.30
N ALA A 156 -7.95 -7.32 -6.61
CA ALA A 156 -7.74 -5.94 -6.18
C ALA A 156 -8.86 -5.02 -6.71
N LEU A 157 -9.20 -5.14 -8.00
CA LEU A 157 -10.29 -4.40 -8.64
C LEU A 157 -11.64 -4.64 -7.93
N GLY A 158 -12.00 -5.88 -7.68
CA GLY A 158 -13.27 -6.25 -7.06
C GLY A 158 -13.39 -5.83 -5.59
N THR A 159 -12.25 -5.72 -4.88
CA THR A 159 -12.22 -5.38 -3.45
C THR A 159 -12.04 -3.90 -3.17
N LEU A 160 -11.18 -3.22 -3.93
CA LEU A 160 -10.78 -1.82 -3.71
C LEU A 160 -11.39 -0.85 -4.71
N GLY A 161 -11.85 -1.33 -5.86
CA GLY A 161 -12.32 -0.50 -6.97
C GLY A 161 -11.19 -0.02 -7.89
N ILE A 162 -11.58 0.32 -9.13
CA ILE A 162 -10.64 0.70 -10.20
C ILE A 162 -9.83 1.96 -9.87
N ASP A 163 -10.39 2.89 -9.11
CA ASP A 163 -9.77 4.17 -8.78
C ASP A 163 -8.60 4.02 -7.78
N ASN A 164 -8.47 2.87 -7.13
CA ASN A 164 -7.42 2.58 -6.17
C ASN A 164 -6.30 1.68 -6.74
N VAL A 165 -6.29 1.40 -8.04
CA VAL A 165 -5.24 0.62 -8.71
C VAL A 165 -4.41 1.51 -9.63
N LEU A 166 -3.08 1.51 -9.45
CA LEU A 166 -2.10 2.27 -10.21
C LEU A 166 -1.18 1.31 -10.98
N PHE A 167 -0.73 1.71 -12.16
CA PHE A 167 0.31 1.00 -12.89
C PHE A 167 1.69 1.33 -12.33
N SER A 168 2.49 0.31 -12.09
CA SER A 168 3.91 0.40 -11.76
C SER A 168 4.60 -0.89 -12.17
N VAL A 169 5.94 -0.87 -12.32
CA VAL A 169 6.71 -1.99 -12.88
C VAL A 169 7.49 -2.76 -11.82
N ASP A 170 8.13 -2.06 -10.89
CA ASP A 170 9.14 -2.59 -9.99
C ASP A 170 10.53 -2.73 -10.66
N TRP A 171 10.82 -1.82 -11.59
CA TRP A 171 12.14 -1.78 -12.22
C TRP A 171 13.22 -1.37 -11.19
N PRO A 172 14.41 -2.00 -11.18
CA PRO A 172 14.98 -2.89 -12.20
C PRO A 172 14.73 -4.40 -11.95
N PHE A 173 13.97 -4.77 -10.94
CA PHE A 173 13.72 -6.17 -10.58
C PHE A 173 12.78 -6.85 -11.57
N GLU A 174 11.86 -6.10 -12.18
CA GLU A 174 10.88 -6.59 -13.13
C GLU A 174 11.02 -5.98 -14.52
N SER A 175 10.51 -6.70 -15.53
CA SER A 175 10.61 -6.31 -16.94
C SER A 175 9.57 -5.27 -17.31
N ASN A 176 10.02 -4.09 -17.79
CA ASN A 176 9.14 -3.08 -18.37
C ASN A 176 8.26 -3.64 -19.51
N LYS A 177 8.80 -4.54 -20.34
CA LYS A 177 8.05 -5.14 -21.45
C LYS A 177 6.89 -5.98 -20.93
N VAL A 178 7.14 -6.85 -19.95
CA VAL A 178 6.11 -7.71 -19.34
C VAL A 178 5.01 -6.85 -18.68
N ALA A 179 5.40 -5.84 -17.92
CA ALA A 179 4.47 -4.94 -17.25
C ALA A 179 3.58 -4.17 -18.24
N VAL A 180 4.15 -3.64 -19.33
CA VAL A 180 3.40 -2.92 -20.35
C VAL A 180 2.49 -3.86 -21.15
N ASP A 181 2.94 -5.07 -21.46
CA ASP A 181 2.12 -6.08 -22.11
C ASP A 181 0.94 -6.49 -21.22
N PHE A 182 1.16 -6.65 -19.91
CA PHE A 182 0.08 -6.87 -18.94
C PHE A 182 -0.92 -5.72 -18.93
N LEU A 183 -0.47 -4.47 -18.84
CA LEU A 183 -1.35 -3.29 -18.84
C LEU A 183 -2.24 -3.24 -20.09
N LYS A 184 -1.67 -3.47 -21.28
CA LYS A 184 -2.40 -3.42 -22.56
C LYS A 184 -3.50 -4.46 -22.68
N HIS A 185 -3.41 -5.55 -21.93
CA HIS A 185 -4.36 -6.67 -21.99
C HIS A 185 -5.19 -6.80 -20.71
N LEU A 186 -5.26 -5.75 -19.89
CA LEU A 186 -6.14 -5.75 -18.72
C LEU A 186 -7.59 -6.00 -19.14
N PRO A 187 -8.34 -6.88 -18.43
CA PRO A 187 -9.72 -7.21 -18.74
C PRO A 187 -10.69 -6.11 -18.26
N VAL A 188 -10.47 -4.88 -18.72
CA VAL A 188 -11.27 -3.69 -18.40
C VAL A 188 -11.54 -2.87 -19.67
N ASN A 189 -12.51 -1.97 -19.62
CA ASN A 189 -12.75 -1.04 -20.73
C ASN A 189 -11.64 0.02 -20.84
N GLN A 190 -11.60 0.72 -21.99
CA GLN A 190 -10.56 1.72 -22.25
C GLN A 190 -10.50 2.84 -21.22
N PRO A 191 -11.61 3.46 -20.77
CA PRO A 191 -11.57 4.47 -19.70
C PRO A 191 -10.96 3.98 -18.39
N ASP A 192 -11.24 2.74 -18.00
CA ASP A 192 -10.69 2.13 -16.77
C ASP A 192 -9.22 1.77 -16.94
N MET A 193 -8.80 1.32 -18.14
CA MET A 193 -7.38 1.10 -18.44
C MET A 193 -6.58 2.40 -18.32
N GLU A 194 -7.11 3.53 -18.80
CA GLU A 194 -6.46 4.85 -18.65
C GLU A 194 -6.37 5.29 -17.18
N LYS A 195 -7.39 4.95 -16.36
CA LYS A 195 -7.30 5.18 -14.91
C LYS A 195 -6.12 4.45 -14.31
N VAL A 196 -6.00 3.15 -14.57
CA VAL A 196 -4.88 2.34 -14.07
C VAL A 196 -3.55 2.85 -14.61
N ALA A 197 -3.47 3.14 -15.91
CA ALA A 197 -2.23 3.50 -16.59
C ALA A 197 -1.61 4.80 -16.06
N TYR A 198 -2.40 5.84 -15.80
CA TYR A 198 -1.86 7.14 -15.40
C TYR A 198 -2.82 8.05 -14.59
N LYS A 199 -4.15 8.02 -14.84
CA LYS A 199 -5.07 8.98 -14.21
C LYS A 199 -5.12 8.84 -12.70
N ASN A 200 -5.13 7.62 -12.19
CA ASN A 200 -5.13 7.38 -10.76
C ASN A 200 -3.81 7.84 -10.11
N ALA A 201 -2.67 7.58 -10.75
CA ALA A 201 -1.38 8.07 -10.28
C ALA A 201 -1.36 9.60 -10.26
N ALA A 202 -1.83 10.27 -11.32
CA ALA A 202 -1.93 11.73 -11.37
C ALA A 202 -2.79 12.29 -10.23
N ARG A 203 -3.93 11.66 -9.95
CA ARG A 203 -4.83 12.06 -8.84
C ARG A 203 -4.19 11.82 -7.46
N VAL A 204 -3.63 10.63 -7.22
CA VAL A 204 -3.07 10.25 -5.91
C VAL A 204 -1.81 11.04 -5.58
N LEU A 205 -0.99 11.32 -6.60
CA LEU A 205 0.25 12.09 -6.47
C LEU A 205 0.02 13.61 -6.65
N ASN A 206 -1.23 14.03 -6.82
CA ASN A 206 -1.61 15.44 -6.99
C ASN A 206 -0.84 16.14 -8.15
N LEU A 207 -0.63 15.41 -9.25
CA LEU A 207 0.05 15.94 -10.44
C LEU A 207 -0.89 16.85 -11.25
N LYS A 208 -0.36 17.98 -11.74
CA LYS A 208 -1.11 18.92 -12.57
C LYS A 208 -0.83 18.71 -14.05
N GLY A 209 -1.84 18.85 -14.90
CA GLY A 209 -1.67 18.80 -16.36
C GLY A 209 -1.84 17.43 -17.01
N PHE A 210 -2.50 16.48 -16.29
CA PHE A 210 -2.82 15.14 -16.80
C PHE A 210 -4.33 14.92 -16.93
#